data_952dc6c3ca1532a2e816a75248937944
#
_entry.id   952dc6c3ca1532a2e816a75248937944
#
_cell.length_a   1.000
_cell.length_b   1.000
_cell.length_c   1.000
_cell.angle_alpha   90.00
_cell.angle_beta   90.00
_cell.angle_gamma   90.00
#
_symmetry.space_group_name_H-M   'P 1'
#
loop_
_entity.id
_entity.type
_entity.pdbx_description
1 polymer ?
#
loop_
_entity_poly.entity_id
_entity_poly.type
_entity_poly.pdbx_seq_one_letter_code
_entity_poly.pdbx_strand_id
1 'polypeptide(L)'
;MKRFVPRLALTAALLAGVFTGAPSLALASDLPQAINDSVTVMHTNDIHGSYKYSYNASKGTGTVGFDGLAVLYSAQGNAPDLLLDAGDTFHGQSYATMSEGKSIAELMDTFYADGYDATTPGNHDWSYGADKLRAMTGHSTTGTPFAML
;
A
#
# COMPACT_ATOMS: atom_id res chain seq x y z
N MET A 1 9.26 -8.62 13.27
CA MET A 1 8.66 -9.98 13.22
C MET A 1 7.41 -9.88 12.36
N LYS A 2 7.49 -10.26 11.09
CA LYS A 2 6.33 -10.25 10.17
C LYS A 2 5.27 -11.21 10.71
N ARG A 3 4.07 -10.71 10.97
CA ARG A 3 2.94 -11.57 11.29
C ARG A 3 2.54 -12.29 10.00
N PHE A 4 2.73 -13.59 9.99
CA PHE A 4 2.29 -14.46 8.93
C PHE A 4 0.75 -14.51 8.95
N VAL A 5 0.09 -13.83 8.01
CA VAL A 5 -1.35 -14.00 7.81
C VAL A 5 -1.53 -15.24 6.95
N PRO A 6 -2.20 -16.30 7.44
CA PRO A 6 -2.44 -17.47 6.63
C PRO A 6 -3.36 -17.11 5.46
N ARG A 7 -2.90 -17.36 4.24
CA ARG A 7 -3.73 -17.28 3.04
C ARG A 7 -4.87 -18.29 3.17
N LEU A 8 -6.07 -17.79 3.37
CA LEU A 8 -7.28 -18.60 3.34
C LEU A 8 -7.55 -19.00 1.88
N ALA A 9 -7.30 -20.24 1.54
CA ALA A 9 -7.67 -20.81 0.25
C ALA A 9 -9.20 -20.99 0.23
N LEU A 10 -9.90 -20.18 -0.55
CA LEU A 10 -11.33 -20.34 -0.77
C LEU A 10 -11.56 -21.49 -1.77
N THR A 11 -11.81 -22.67 -1.25
CA THR A 11 -12.22 -23.84 -2.06
C THR A 11 -13.75 -23.82 -2.17
N ALA A 12 -14.27 -23.41 -3.32
CA ALA A 12 -15.67 -23.57 -3.63
C ALA A 12 -15.97 -25.04 -3.97
N ALA A 13 -16.59 -25.76 -3.06
CA ALA A 13 -17.11 -27.10 -3.33
C ALA A 13 -18.54 -26.98 -3.87
N LEU A 14 -18.70 -27.29 -5.16
CA LEU A 14 -20.02 -27.44 -5.79
C LEU A 14 -20.54 -28.86 -5.45
N LEU A 15 -21.51 -28.93 -4.56
CA LEU A 15 -22.23 -30.19 -4.30
C LEU A 15 -23.57 -30.16 -5.05
N ALA A 16 -23.65 -30.96 -6.13
CA ALA A 16 -24.91 -31.35 -6.72
C ALA A 16 -25.49 -32.54 -5.93
N GLY A 17 -26.46 -32.28 -5.08
CA GLY A 17 -27.17 -33.30 -4.33
C GLY A 17 -28.57 -33.50 -4.85
N VAL A 18 -28.92 -34.75 -5.18
CA VAL A 18 -30.28 -35.17 -5.58
C VAL A 18 -31.18 -35.20 -4.34
N PHE A 19 -32.28 -34.44 -4.40
CA PHE A 19 -33.29 -34.34 -3.34
C PHE A 19 -34.19 -35.58 -3.28
N THR A 20 -34.16 -36.35 -2.19
CA THR A 20 -35.29 -37.20 -1.75
C THR A 20 -35.38 -37.10 -0.23
N GLY A 21 -36.46 -36.50 0.27
CA GLY A 21 -36.77 -36.47 1.72
C GLY A 21 -36.70 -35.01 2.26
N ALA A 22 -37.76 -34.61 2.96
CA ALA A 22 -37.87 -33.27 3.52
C ALA A 22 -36.72 -32.96 4.47
N PRO A 23 -35.86 -31.93 4.18
CA PRO A 23 -34.84 -31.56 5.10
C PRO A 23 -35.43 -30.68 6.21
N SER A 24 -35.25 -31.10 7.44
CA SER A 24 -35.33 -30.18 8.56
C SER A 24 -34.26 -29.08 8.36
N LEU A 25 -34.67 -27.83 8.48
CA LEU A 25 -33.85 -26.65 8.38
C LEU A 25 -32.79 -26.59 9.52
N ALA A 26 -31.77 -27.43 9.44
CA ALA A 26 -30.60 -27.40 10.31
C ALA A 26 -29.35 -26.81 9.59
N LEU A 27 -29.55 -26.08 8.50
CA LEU A 27 -28.44 -25.49 7.71
C LEU A 27 -28.06 -24.07 8.13
N ALA A 28 -28.66 -23.54 9.19
CA ALA A 28 -28.34 -22.17 9.62
C ALA A 28 -27.21 -22.06 10.64
N SER A 29 -26.70 -23.19 11.17
CA SER A 29 -25.61 -23.17 12.18
C SER A 29 -24.21 -23.28 11.63
N ASP A 30 -24.05 -23.68 10.36
CA ASP A 30 -22.74 -23.90 9.73
C ASP A 30 -22.38 -22.89 8.63
N LEU A 31 -23.14 -21.81 8.52
CA LEU A 31 -22.64 -20.67 7.74
C LEU A 31 -21.46 -20.09 8.51
N PRO A 32 -20.30 -19.86 7.86
CA PRO A 32 -19.22 -19.12 8.50
C PRO A 32 -19.83 -17.85 9.09
N GLN A 33 -19.64 -17.65 10.39
CA GLN A 33 -20.01 -16.36 11.00
C GLN A 33 -19.44 -15.27 10.10
N ALA A 34 -20.24 -14.27 9.80
CA ALA A 34 -19.79 -13.13 9.02
C ALA A 34 -18.47 -12.65 9.68
N ILE A 35 -17.39 -12.72 8.93
CA ILE A 35 -16.11 -12.24 9.39
C ILE A 35 -16.30 -10.74 9.54
N ASN A 36 -16.47 -10.28 10.76
CA ASN A 36 -16.54 -8.87 11.11
C ASN A 36 -15.13 -8.25 11.18
N ASP A 37 -14.18 -8.85 10.46
CA ASP A 37 -12.85 -8.31 10.37
C ASP A 37 -12.85 -7.16 9.39
N SER A 38 -12.46 -6.00 9.86
CA SER A 38 -12.21 -4.83 9.01
C SER A 38 -10.79 -4.89 8.51
N VAL A 39 -10.58 -4.58 7.24
CA VAL A 39 -9.26 -4.35 6.65
C VAL A 39 -9.04 -2.85 6.54
N THR A 40 -7.98 -2.36 7.13
CA THR A 40 -7.58 -0.96 7.05
C THR A 40 -6.59 -0.78 5.92
N VAL A 41 -6.97 -0.01 4.91
CA VAL A 41 -6.10 0.35 3.79
C VAL A 41 -5.80 1.84 3.88
N MET A 42 -4.52 2.19 3.90
CA MET A 42 -4.07 3.57 3.69
C MET A 42 -3.44 3.67 2.31
N HIS A 43 -3.63 4.81 1.67
CA HIS A 43 -3.00 5.04 0.37
C HIS A 43 -2.51 6.47 0.22
N THR A 44 -1.53 6.62 -0.67
CA THR A 44 -1.02 7.89 -1.14
C THR A 44 -1.11 7.96 -2.66
N ASN A 45 -1.03 9.17 -3.21
CA ASN A 45 -0.90 9.45 -4.64
C ASN A 45 -0.34 10.85 -4.84
N ASP A 46 0.29 11.09 -5.97
CA ASP A 46 0.78 12.42 -6.37
C ASP A 46 1.69 13.09 -5.33
N ILE A 47 2.54 12.32 -4.66
CA ILE A 47 3.47 12.86 -3.67
C ILE A 47 4.56 13.72 -4.34
N HIS A 48 4.91 13.42 -5.60
CA HIS A 48 5.88 14.17 -6.39
C HIS A 48 7.20 14.47 -5.68
N GLY A 49 7.73 13.47 -4.98
CA GLY A 49 9.00 13.58 -4.28
C GLY A 49 8.98 14.49 -3.04
N SER A 50 7.81 14.86 -2.55
CA SER A 50 7.66 15.66 -1.33
C SER A 50 8.03 14.85 -0.10
N TYR A 51 9.24 15.00 0.39
CA TYR A 51 9.68 14.31 1.61
C TYR A 51 9.43 15.13 2.88
N LYS A 52 9.26 16.46 2.75
CA LYS A 52 9.11 17.38 3.86
C LYS A 52 7.97 18.35 3.63
N TYR A 53 7.28 18.71 4.72
CA TYR A 53 6.29 19.77 4.69
C TYR A 53 6.86 21.07 4.14
N SER A 54 6.13 21.72 3.24
CA SER A 54 6.45 23.04 2.74
C SER A 54 5.21 23.93 2.74
N TYR A 55 5.40 25.21 3.03
CA TYR A 55 4.31 26.20 3.03
C TYR A 55 4.60 27.32 2.03
N ASN A 56 3.67 27.56 1.13
CA ASN A 56 3.71 28.66 0.18
C ASN A 56 2.86 29.82 0.73
N ALA A 57 3.52 30.81 1.34
CA ALA A 57 2.85 31.96 1.94
C ALA A 57 2.06 32.80 0.93
N SER A 58 2.54 32.89 -0.33
CA SER A 58 1.87 33.66 -1.38
C SER A 58 0.55 33.05 -1.82
N LYS A 59 0.43 31.74 -1.73
CA LYS A 59 -0.79 31.00 -2.09
C LYS A 59 -1.63 30.60 -0.90
N GLY A 60 -1.11 30.75 0.32
CA GLY A 60 -1.78 30.28 1.54
C GLY A 60 -1.94 28.76 1.59
N THR A 61 -1.10 27.98 0.87
CA THR A 61 -1.21 26.53 0.75
C THR A 61 0.01 25.83 1.31
N GLY A 62 -0.20 24.67 1.95
CA GLY A 62 0.86 23.77 2.38
C GLY A 62 0.85 22.47 1.58
N THR A 63 2.02 21.92 1.35
CA THR A 63 2.20 20.57 0.83
C THR A 63 2.72 19.67 1.94
N VAL A 64 2.04 18.57 2.18
CA VAL A 64 2.46 17.56 3.14
C VAL A 64 3.41 16.60 2.43
N GLY A 65 4.54 16.31 3.05
CA GLY A 65 5.48 15.30 2.57
C GLY A 65 5.41 14.03 3.42
N PHE A 66 6.38 13.15 3.24
CA PHE A 66 6.48 11.91 4.01
C PHE A 66 6.59 12.16 5.54
N ASP A 67 7.18 13.28 5.95
CA ASP A 67 7.22 13.69 7.36
C ASP A 67 5.83 13.87 7.96
N GLY A 68 4.94 14.55 7.25
CA GLY A 68 3.55 14.74 7.68
C GLY A 68 2.72 13.46 7.56
N LEU A 69 2.98 12.64 6.54
CA LEU A 69 2.35 11.32 6.41
C LEU A 69 2.71 10.42 7.59
N ALA A 70 3.97 10.45 8.05
CA ALA A 70 4.40 9.70 9.22
C ALA A 70 3.63 10.09 10.48
N VAL A 71 3.34 11.38 10.66
CA VAL A 71 2.51 11.87 11.78
C VAL A 71 1.08 11.36 11.67
N LEU A 72 0.47 11.45 10.47
CA LEU A 72 -0.89 10.95 10.24
C LEU A 72 -0.98 9.44 10.46
N TYR A 73 0.01 8.70 9.99
CA TYR A 73 0.11 7.26 10.17
C TYR A 73 0.19 6.88 11.65
N SER A 74 1.05 7.58 12.41
CA SER A 74 1.18 7.37 13.86
C SER A 74 -0.12 7.64 14.62
N ALA A 75 -0.89 8.63 14.17
CA ALA A 75 -2.13 9.03 14.81
C ALA A 75 -3.26 7.98 14.68
N GLN A 76 -3.13 7.03 13.77
CA GLN A 76 -4.12 5.94 13.63
C GLN A 76 -4.04 4.91 14.79
N GLY A 77 -2.96 4.90 15.55
CA GLY A 77 -2.78 4.00 16.70
C GLY A 77 -2.38 2.57 16.35
N ASN A 78 -2.79 2.06 15.20
CA ASN A 78 -2.40 0.75 14.67
C ASN A 78 -1.88 0.92 13.24
N ALA A 79 -0.91 0.09 12.86
CA ALA A 79 -0.48 0.01 11.47
C ALA A 79 -1.66 -0.42 10.58
N PRO A 80 -1.82 0.12 9.37
CA PRO A 80 -2.78 -0.41 8.42
C PRO A 80 -2.41 -1.83 8.01
N ASP A 81 -3.40 -2.59 7.53
CA ASP A 81 -3.16 -3.90 6.95
C ASP A 81 -2.46 -3.81 5.60
N LEU A 82 -2.73 -2.71 4.87
CA LEU A 82 -2.09 -2.39 3.59
C LEU A 82 -1.77 -0.89 3.51
N LEU A 83 -0.55 -0.57 3.07
CA LEU A 83 -0.12 0.77 2.71
C LEU A 83 0.25 0.80 1.23
N LEU A 84 -0.54 1.50 0.43
CA LEU A 84 -0.46 1.50 -1.03
C LEU A 84 -0.10 2.89 -1.56
N ASP A 85 0.48 2.93 -2.77
CA ASP A 85 0.71 4.18 -3.48
C ASP A 85 0.15 4.08 -4.90
N ALA A 86 -0.57 5.11 -5.34
CA ALA A 86 -1.23 5.16 -6.65
C ALA A 86 -0.41 5.91 -7.70
N GLY A 87 0.87 6.20 -7.41
CA GLY A 87 1.82 6.72 -8.38
C GLY A 87 2.02 8.23 -8.37
N ASP A 88 2.82 8.69 -9.33
CA ASP A 88 3.37 10.05 -9.43
C ASP A 88 4.15 10.44 -8.15
N THR A 89 4.94 9.52 -7.67
CA THR A 89 5.63 9.64 -6.39
C THR A 89 7.13 9.87 -6.53
N PHE A 90 7.80 9.24 -7.52
CA PHE A 90 9.25 9.22 -7.62
C PHE A 90 9.88 10.45 -8.29
N HIS A 91 9.09 11.32 -8.90
CA HIS A 91 9.56 12.50 -9.63
C HIS A 91 8.89 13.78 -9.11
N GLY A 92 9.64 14.91 -9.11
CA GLY A 92 9.08 16.23 -8.77
C GLY A 92 10.03 17.09 -7.96
N GLN A 93 10.01 17.00 -6.65
CA GLN A 93 10.87 17.80 -5.79
C GLN A 93 12.36 17.45 -5.93
N SER A 94 13.23 18.40 -5.55
CA SER A 94 14.68 18.27 -5.72
C SER A 94 15.25 16.97 -5.11
N TYR A 95 14.73 16.55 -3.97
CA TYR A 95 15.17 15.33 -3.30
C TYR A 95 14.98 14.09 -4.18
N ALA A 96 13.83 13.98 -4.83
CA ALA A 96 13.56 12.91 -5.80
C ALA A 96 14.39 13.08 -7.07
N THR A 97 14.43 14.31 -7.63
CA THR A 97 15.04 14.57 -8.92
C THR A 97 16.56 14.37 -8.91
N MET A 98 17.25 14.78 -7.84
CA MET A 98 18.69 14.61 -7.70
C MET A 98 19.15 13.14 -7.61
N SER A 99 18.28 12.26 -7.17
CA SER A 99 18.53 10.83 -7.05
C SER A 99 17.85 9.99 -8.13
N GLU A 100 17.20 10.66 -9.10
CA GLU A 100 16.39 10.01 -10.14
C GLU A 100 15.34 9.06 -9.53
N GLY A 101 14.70 9.48 -8.43
CA GLY A 101 13.66 8.74 -7.72
C GLY A 101 14.16 7.77 -6.65
N LYS A 102 15.44 7.40 -6.67
CA LYS A 102 15.98 6.38 -5.77
C LYS A 102 15.77 6.69 -4.29
N SER A 103 16.02 7.94 -3.87
CA SER A 103 15.83 8.36 -2.48
C SER A 103 14.38 8.25 -1.99
N ILE A 104 13.42 8.40 -2.88
CA ILE A 104 12.00 8.22 -2.56
C ILE A 104 11.68 6.73 -2.45
N ALA A 105 12.22 5.89 -3.34
CA ALA A 105 12.05 4.45 -3.25
C ALA A 105 12.61 3.88 -1.93
N GLU A 106 13.80 4.34 -1.52
CA GLU A 106 14.39 3.98 -0.23
C GLU A 106 13.53 4.45 0.96
N LEU A 107 12.95 5.65 0.84
CA LEU A 107 12.07 6.18 1.87
C LEU A 107 10.76 5.38 1.97
N MET A 108 10.17 4.99 0.84
CA MET A 108 8.98 4.14 0.80
C MET A 108 9.24 2.74 1.36
N ASP A 109 10.40 2.17 1.07
CA ASP A 109 10.80 0.84 1.56
C ASP A 109 10.98 0.81 3.08
N THR A 110 11.41 1.92 3.67
CA THR A 110 11.66 2.03 5.12
C THR A 110 10.58 2.78 5.87
N PHE A 111 9.55 3.26 5.17
CA PHE A 111 8.51 4.07 5.78
C PHE A 111 7.82 3.29 6.91
N TYR A 112 7.90 3.85 8.11
CA TYR A 112 7.22 3.32 9.28
C TYR A 112 7.53 1.84 9.63
N ALA A 113 8.76 1.42 9.48
CA ALA A 113 9.30 0.09 9.79
C ALA A 113 8.94 -1.05 8.81
N ASP A 114 7.74 -1.05 8.25
CA ASP A 114 7.30 -2.11 7.33
C ASP A 114 7.31 -1.68 5.86
N GLY A 115 7.43 -0.37 5.60
CA GLY A 115 7.41 0.20 4.25
C GLY A 115 6.04 0.17 3.59
N TYR A 116 6.01 0.57 2.33
CA TYR A 116 4.83 0.40 1.48
C TYR A 116 4.73 -1.06 1.01
N ASP A 117 3.49 -1.54 0.84
CA ASP A 117 3.24 -2.88 0.31
C ASP A 117 3.30 -2.91 -1.22
N ALA A 118 2.73 -1.90 -1.86
CA ALA A 118 2.74 -1.79 -3.32
C ALA A 118 2.60 -0.35 -3.81
N THR A 119 3.09 -0.12 -5.03
CA THR A 119 2.85 1.12 -5.80
C THR A 119 2.48 0.77 -7.23
N THR A 120 1.87 1.72 -7.94
CA THR A 120 1.71 1.70 -9.40
C THR A 120 2.37 2.95 -9.98
N PRO A 121 3.04 2.87 -11.14
CA PRO A 121 3.67 4.06 -11.69
C PRO A 121 2.64 5.03 -12.26
N GLY A 122 2.74 6.30 -11.89
CA GLY A 122 2.07 7.40 -12.55
C GLY A 122 2.83 7.85 -13.80
N ASN A 123 2.30 8.85 -14.51
CA ASN A 123 2.92 9.32 -15.75
C ASN A 123 4.28 10.01 -15.53
N HIS A 124 4.49 10.67 -14.41
CA HIS A 124 5.76 11.33 -14.08
C HIS A 124 6.85 10.35 -13.63
N ASP A 125 6.50 9.20 -13.13
CA ASP A 125 7.47 8.21 -12.66
C ASP A 125 8.30 7.60 -13.81
N TRP A 126 7.81 7.71 -15.04
CA TRP A 126 8.54 7.33 -16.25
C TRP A 126 9.61 8.34 -16.69
N SER A 127 9.69 9.51 -16.04
CA SER A 127 10.58 10.62 -16.45
C SER A 127 12.06 10.25 -16.45
N TYR A 128 12.47 9.27 -15.65
CA TYR A 128 13.87 8.77 -15.62
C TYR A 128 14.09 7.54 -16.49
N GLY A 129 13.06 7.09 -17.22
CA GLY A 129 13.09 5.92 -18.08
C GLY A 129 12.72 4.61 -17.37
N ALA A 130 12.29 3.63 -18.18
CA ALA A 130 11.78 2.35 -17.71
C ALA A 130 12.79 1.54 -16.87
N ASP A 131 14.08 1.60 -17.23
CA ASP A 131 15.10 0.84 -16.52
C ASP A 131 15.33 1.38 -15.10
N LYS A 132 15.29 2.71 -14.92
CA LYS A 132 15.39 3.33 -13.60
C LYS A 132 14.15 3.00 -12.75
N LEU A 133 12.97 3.10 -13.34
CA LEU A 133 11.72 2.75 -12.66
C LEU A 133 11.74 1.29 -12.20
N ARG A 134 12.16 0.38 -13.07
CA ARG A 134 12.28 -1.06 -12.72
C ARG A 134 13.31 -1.29 -11.61
N ALA A 135 14.41 -0.55 -11.61
CA ALA A 135 15.45 -0.68 -10.58
C ALA A 135 14.95 -0.25 -9.19
N MET A 136 13.98 0.67 -9.10
CA MET A 136 13.42 1.11 -7.82
C MET A 136 12.64 0.00 -7.12
N THR A 137 11.96 -0.87 -7.87
CA THR A 137 11.18 -1.99 -7.30
C THR A 137 12.04 -3.09 -6.68
N GLY A 138 13.27 -3.24 -7.15
CA GLY A 138 14.23 -4.21 -6.62
C GLY A 138 15.10 -3.65 -5.48
N HIS A 139 14.90 -2.39 -5.14
CA HIS A 139 15.75 -1.70 -4.16
C HIS A 139 15.14 -1.81 -2.77
N SER A 140 15.52 -2.87 -2.05
CA SER A 140 15.15 -3.03 -0.65
C SER A 140 16.37 -2.95 0.24
N THR A 141 16.33 -2.06 1.21
CA THR A 141 17.29 -2.00 2.31
C THR A 141 16.90 -2.93 3.46
N THR A 142 15.63 -3.34 3.52
CA THR A 142 15.06 -4.18 4.58
C THR A 142 14.87 -5.63 4.17
N GLY A 143 15.10 -5.96 2.90
CA GLY A 143 14.97 -7.32 2.35
C GLY A 143 13.58 -7.69 1.85
N THR A 144 12.62 -6.76 1.87
CA THR A 144 11.30 -6.97 1.27
C THR A 144 10.90 -5.71 0.53
N PRO A 145 11.22 -5.61 -0.77
CA PRO A 145 10.84 -4.45 -1.56
C PRO A 145 9.31 -4.40 -1.70
N PHE A 146 8.78 -3.18 -1.78
CA PHE A 146 7.39 -3.00 -2.18
C PHE A 146 7.17 -3.49 -3.62
N ALA A 147 5.98 -3.99 -3.89
CA ALA A 147 5.62 -4.42 -5.24
C ALA A 147 5.30 -3.21 -6.12
N MET A 148 5.77 -3.23 -7.38
CA MET A 148 5.26 -2.31 -8.41
C MET A 148 4.29 -3.10 -9.30
N LEU A 149 3.08 -2.62 -9.41
CA LEU A 149 1.97 -3.27 -10.13
C LEU A 149 1.80 -2.72 -11.54
#